data_6b6825b808c4503187fa77036b141e74
#
_entry.id   6b6825b808c4503187fa77036b141e74
#
_cell.length_a   1.000
_cell.length_b   1.000
_cell.length_c   1.000
_cell.angle_alpha   90.00
_cell.angle_beta   90.00
_cell.angle_gamma   90.00
#
_symmetry.space_group_name_H-M   'P 1'
#
loop_
_entity.id
_entity.type
_entity.pdbx_description
1 polymer ?
#
loop_
_entity_poly.entity_id
_entity_poly.type
_entity_poly.pdbx_seq_one_letter_code
_entity_poly.pdbx_strand_id
1 'polypeptide(L)'
;MEPKDIRQNLESKNLNSSIKQNSEKQSGDKQNTSKQEELVEDSLIREHYGLVVSQALCFLDDPSFEDYIQAGLMGLLRAIRTYDENKASFGFYANTCIKNSISKLRKKLRRPSLTNKMEEFNLEFLYNNREAILDYLPESFPEEYKFIVKMRIEGYTNKEISEYTSSTKKQISEKIRLIIQMLRDANS
;
A
#
# COMPACT_ATOMS: atom_id res chain seq x y z
N MET A 1 -8.52 -20.76 -5.82
CA MET A 1 -9.26 -20.30 -4.63
C MET A 1 -10.41 -19.42 -5.12
N GLU A 2 -11.65 -19.79 -4.85
CA GLU A 2 -12.83 -19.19 -5.49
C GLU A 2 -13.23 -17.84 -4.89
N PRO A 3 -13.88 -16.95 -5.66
CA PRO A 3 -14.19 -15.56 -5.28
C PRO A 3 -15.42 -15.46 -4.34
N LYS A 4 -15.59 -16.35 -3.38
CA LYS A 4 -16.76 -16.36 -2.48
C LYS A 4 -16.63 -15.45 -1.24
N ASP A 5 -15.44 -15.02 -0.91
CA ASP A 5 -15.20 -14.25 0.34
C ASP A 5 -15.48 -12.75 0.24
N ILE A 6 -15.61 -12.22 -1.00
CA ILE A 6 -15.85 -10.79 -1.22
C ILE A 6 -17.29 -10.37 -0.83
N ARG A 7 -18.26 -11.30 -0.90
CA ARG A 7 -19.66 -10.98 -0.58
C ARG A 7 -19.95 -10.84 0.92
N GLN A 8 -19.27 -11.57 1.79
CA GLN A 8 -19.50 -11.50 3.24
C GLN A 8 -18.93 -10.22 3.88
N ASN A 9 -17.90 -9.62 3.30
CA ASN A 9 -17.32 -8.37 3.81
C ASN A 9 -18.09 -7.11 3.35
N LEU A 10 -18.90 -7.20 2.30
CA LEU A 10 -19.79 -6.11 1.88
C LEU A 10 -21.02 -5.97 2.77
N GLU A 11 -21.43 -7.02 3.47
CA GLU A 11 -22.52 -6.94 4.47
C GLU A 11 -22.13 -6.10 5.68
N SER A 12 -20.83 -5.97 6.00
CA SER A 12 -20.32 -5.08 7.04
C SER A 12 -20.52 -3.59 6.71
N LYS A 13 -20.70 -3.23 5.43
CA LYS A 13 -20.92 -1.83 4.99
C LYS A 13 -22.39 -1.40 5.06
N ASN A 14 -23.33 -2.33 5.08
CA ASN A 14 -24.72 -2.01 5.41
C ASN A 14 -24.87 -1.52 6.86
N LEU A 15 -23.90 -1.82 7.74
CA LEU A 15 -23.83 -1.19 9.06
C LEU A 15 -23.56 0.32 9.00
N ASN A 16 -22.73 0.78 8.05
CA ASN A 16 -22.40 2.22 7.95
C ASN A 16 -23.55 3.09 7.45
N SER A 17 -24.44 2.55 6.60
CA SER A 17 -25.65 3.26 6.20
C SER A 17 -26.68 3.34 7.33
N SER A 18 -26.76 2.32 8.20
CA SER A 18 -27.61 2.30 9.38
C SER A 18 -27.09 3.19 10.50
N ILE A 19 -25.77 3.37 10.62
CA ILE A 19 -25.14 4.27 11.61
C ILE A 19 -25.40 5.75 11.27
N LYS A 20 -25.47 6.12 9.98
CA LYS A 20 -25.77 7.50 9.57
C LYS A 20 -27.21 7.93 9.85
N GLN A 21 -28.14 7.01 10.00
CA GLN A 21 -29.53 7.34 10.28
C GLN A 21 -29.87 7.47 11.78
N ASN A 22 -29.01 7.06 12.70
CA ASN A 22 -29.23 7.08 14.15
C ASN A 22 -28.44 8.17 14.90
N SER A 23 -27.82 9.15 14.24
CA SER A 23 -26.95 10.15 14.86
C SER A 23 -27.69 11.37 15.48
N GLU A 24 -28.98 11.29 15.77
CA GLU A 24 -29.70 12.38 16.43
C GLU A 24 -30.14 12.09 17.87
N LYS A 25 -29.47 11.21 18.64
CA LYS A 25 -29.74 11.17 20.11
C LYS A 25 -28.48 10.66 20.86
N GLN A 26 -28.09 11.49 21.84
CA GLN A 26 -27.32 11.21 23.04
C GLN A 26 -25.78 11.40 22.97
N SER A 27 -25.34 12.31 23.83
CA SER A 27 -23.98 12.81 24.03
C SER A 27 -23.02 11.88 24.83
N GLY A 28 -23.35 10.62 24.99
CA GLY A 28 -22.51 9.59 25.69
C GLY A 28 -21.82 8.59 24.79
N ASP A 29 -22.29 8.36 23.58
CA ASP A 29 -21.86 7.26 22.72
C ASP A 29 -20.77 7.62 21.68
N LYS A 30 -20.39 8.90 21.58
CA LYS A 30 -19.47 9.36 20.52
C LYS A 30 -18.06 8.75 20.61
N GLN A 31 -17.59 8.40 21.80
CA GLN A 31 -16.24 7.80 21.96
C GLN A 31 -16.20 6.31 21.59
N ASN A 32 -17.29 5.59 21.76
CA ASN A 32 -17.35 4.17 21.41
C ASN A 32 -17.55 3.95 19.90
N THR A 33 -18.30 4.84 19.25
CA THR A 33 -18.54 4.77 17.80
C THR A 33 -17.29 5.10 17.00
N SER A 34 -16.51 6.13 17.40
CA SER A 34 -15.26 6.48 16.72
C SER A 34 -14.20 5.39 16.83
N LYS A 35 -14.11 4.69 17.96
CA LYS A 35 -13.16 3.60 18.16
C LYS A 35 -13.55 2.34 17.36
N GLN A 36 -14.84 2.08 17.19
CA GLN A 36 -15.32 1.01 16.32
C GLN A 36 -15.07 1.29 14.83
N GLU A 37 -15.28 2.53 14.39
CA GLU A 37 -14.98 2.96 13.01
C GLU A 37 -13.48 2.83 12.69
N GLU A 38 -12.61 3.22 13.61
CA GLU A 38 -11.16 3.09 13.49
C GLU A 38 -10.71 1.62 13.37
N LEU A 39 -11.27 0.73 14.18
CA LEU A 39 -10.97 -0.72 14.11
C LEU A 39 -11.40 -1.33 12.76
N VAL A 40 -12.51 -0.89 12.20
CA VAL A 40 -12.99 -1.36 10.89
C VAL A 40 -12.08 -0.83 9.76
N GLU A 41 -11.67 0.44 9.83
CA GLU A 41 -10.72 1.02 8.87
C GLU A 41 -9.39 0.25 8.89
N ASP A 42 -8.85 -0.03 10.08
CA ASP A 42 -7.59 -0.79 10.24
C ASP A 42 -7.69 -2.20 9.64
N SER A 43 -8.81 -2.89 9.88
CA SER A 43 -9.05 -4.22 9.31
C SER A 43 -9.06 -4.18 7.78
N LEU A 44 -9.77 -3.22 7.19
CA LEU A 44 -9.84 -3.05 5.73
C LEU A 44 -8.50 -2.64 5.12
N ILE A 45 -7.71 -1.81 5.83
CA ILE A 45 -6.35 -1.46 5.40
C ILE A 45 -5.48 -2.71 5.34
N ARG A 46 -5.50 -3.55 6.37
CA ARG A 46 -4.71 -4.81 6.41
C ARG A 46 -5.10 -5.76 5.28
N GLU A 47 -6.40 -5.95 5.07
CA GLU A 47 -6.93 -6.82 4.01
C GLU A 47 -6.49 -6.37 2.61
N HIS A 48 -6.47 -5.06 2.37
CA HIS A 48 -6.15 -4.50 1.05
C HIS A 48 -4.74 -3.92 0.93
N TYR A 49 -3.88 -4.15 1.93
CA TYR A 49 -2.50 -3.66 1.93
C TYR A 49 -1.69 -4.12 0.72
N GLY A 50 -1.96 -5.34 0.24
CA GLY A 50 -1.34 -5.88 -0.97
C GLY A 50 -1.48 -5.00 -2.21
N LEU A 51 -2.60 -4.26 -2.35
CA LEU A 51 -2.78 -3.31 -3.44
C LEU A 51 -1.80 -2.14 -3.35
N VAL A 52 -1.49 -1.68 -2.14
CA VAL A 52 -0.50 -0.62 -1.91
C VAL A 52 0.88 -1.11 -2.26
N VAL A 53 1.26 -2.28 -1.74
CA VAL A 53 2.57 -2.89 -1.97
C VAL A 53 2.82 -3.11 -3.46
N SER A 54 1.87 -3.71 -4.16
CA SER A 54 2.00 -4.00 -5.60
C SER A 54 2.25 -2.74 -6.43
N GLN A 55 1.64 -1.62 -6.07
CA GLN A 55 1.85 -0.35 -6.75
C GLN A 55 3.17 0.34 -6.37
N ALA A 56 3.58 0.24 -5.09
CA ALA A 56 4.82 0.84 -4.62
C ALA A 56 6.06 0.09 -5.12
N LEU A 57 6.02 -1.26 -5.22
CA LEU A 57 7.12 -2.08 -5.74
C LEU A 57 7.54 -1.71 -7.16
N CYS A 58 6.66 -1.09 -7.95
CA CYS A 58 7.02 -0.54 -9.26
C CYS A 58 8.07 0.60 -9.20
N PHE A 59 8.38 1.09 -7.99
CA PHE A 59 9.34 2.17 -7.71
C PHE A 59 10.43 1.73 -6.72
N LEU A 60 10.71 0.45 -6.64
CA LEU A 60 11.66 -0.16 -5.69
C LEU A 60 13.07 0.43 -5.77
N ASP A 61 13.48 0.94 -6.93
CA ASP A 61 14.78 1.60 -7.16
C ASP A 61 14.83 3.08 -6.74
N ASP A 62 13.68 3.67 -6.40
CA ASP A 62 13.60 5.06 -5.96
C ASP A 62 13.95 5.16 -4.47
N PRO A 63 14.82 6.11 -4.06
CA PRO A 63 15.14 6.34 -2.64
C PRO A 63 13.92 6.65 -1.77
N SER A 64 12.86 7.18 -2.37
CA SER A 64 11.59 7.52 -1.70
C SER A 64 10.60 6.35 -1.66
N PHE A 65 11.06 5.11 -1.74
CA PHE A 65 10.19 3.93 -1.77
C PHE A 65 9.22 3.87 -0.58
N GLU A 66 9.72 4.18 0.63
CA GLU A 66 8.87 4.20 1.84
C GLU A 66 7.79 5.29 1.76
N ASP A 67 8.12 6.45 1.20
CA ASP A 67 7.14 7.52 0.99
C ASP A 67 6.04 7.10 0.01
N TYR A 68 6.36 6.26 -0.99
CA TYR A 68 5.35 5.72 -1.91
C TYR A 68 4.42 4.74 -1.21
N ILE A 69 4.91 3.91 -0.29
CA ILE A 69 4.06 3.07 0.56
C ILE A 69 3.10 3.94 1.38
N GLN A 70 3.61 4.97 2.05
CA GLN A 70 2.78 5.90 2.84
C GLN A 70 1.73 6.61 1.97
N ALA A 71 2.14 7.15 0.82
CA ALA A 71 1.21 7.80 -0.10
C ALA A 71 0.14 6.83 -0.61
N GLY A 72 0.52 5.58 -0.85
CA GLY A 72 -0.39 4.51 -1.24
C GLY A 72 -1.41 4.19 -0.15
N LEU A 73 -0.98 4.10 1.12
CA LEU A 73 -1.87 3.90 2.27
C LEU A 73 -2.87 5.05 2.43
N MET A 74 -2.42 6.31 2.26
CA MET A 74 -3.32 7.46 2.25
C MET A 74 -4.34 7.38 1.11
N GLY A 75 -3.94 6.83 -0.04
CA GLY A 75 -4.82 6.54 -1.17
C GLY A 75 -5.86 5.48 -0.84
N LEU A 76 -5.44 4.39 -0.20
CA LEU A 76 -6.31 3.30 0.24
C LEU A 76 -7.32 3.77 1.30
N LEU A 77 -6.86 4.50 2.32
CA LEU A 77 -7.73 5.07 3.36
C LEU A 77 -8.79 5.98 2.74
N ARG A 78 -8.41 6.83 1.79
CA ARG A 78 -9.39 7.65 1.05
C ARG A 78 -10.38 6.78 0.31
N ALA A 79 -9.93 5.70 -0.36
CA ALA A 79 -10.81 4.80 -1.07
C ALA A 79 -11.83 4.15 -0.10
N ILE A 80 -11.40 3.67 1.06
CA ILE A 80 -12.27 3.08 2.09
C ILE A 80 -13.38 4.06 2.50
N ARG A 81 -13.02 5.32 2.73
CA ARG A 81 -13.95 6.36 3.21
C ARG A 81 -14.90 6.88 2.14
N THR A 82 -14.53 6.81 0.86
CA THR A 82 -15.29 7.44 -0.24
C THR A 82 -15.86 6.45 -1.24
N TYR A 83 -15.75 5.16 -0.97
CA TYR A 83 -16.22 4.11 -1.86
C TYR A 83 -17.73 4.11 -2.00
N ASP A 84 -18.20 3.95 -3.24
CA ASP A 84 -19.60 3.80 -3.62
C ASP A 84 -19.74 2.52 -4.47
N GLU A 85 -20.41 1.52 -3.89
CA GLU A 85 -20.59 0.19 -4.50
C GLU A 85 -21.38 0.22 -5.82
N ASN A 86 -22.19 1.27 -6.04
CA ASN A 86 -23.01 1.42 -7.24
C ASN A 86 -22.19 1.85 -8.47
N LYS A 87 -20.93 2.30 -8.28
CA LYS A 87 -20.11 2.89 -9.37
C LYS A 87 -19.07 1.94 -9.91
N ALA A 88 -18.40 1.18 -9.04
CA ALA A 88 -17.32 0.29 -9.45
C ALA A 88 -17.02 -0.74 -8.35
N SER A 89 -16.26 -1.81 -8.67
CA SER A 89 -15.73 -2.71 -7.66
C SER A 89 -14.72 -1.99 -6.75
N PHE A 90 -14.68 -2.35 -5.46
CA PHE A 90 -13.77 -1.73 -4.50
C PHE A 90 -12.30 -1.81 -4.93
N GLY A 91 -11.85 -2.98 -5.39
CA GLY A 91 -10.47 -3.18 -5.82
C GLY A 91 -10.04 -2.25 -6.96
N PHE A 92 -10.92 -2.03 -7.95
CA PHE A 92 -10.66 -1.08 -9.05
C PHE A 92 -10.58 0.36 -8.54
N TYR A 93 -11.53 0.76 -7.69
CA TYR A 93 -11.55 2.11 -7.13
C TYR A 93 -10.35 2.38 -6.21
N ALA A 94 -10.04 1.45 -5.31
CA ALA A 94 -8.89 1.53 -4.41
C ALA A 94 -7.57 1.63 -5.20
N ASN A 95 -7.39 0.77 -6.20
CA ASN A 95 -6.21 0.80 -7.05
C ASN A 95 -6.03 2.17 -7.76
N THR A 96 -7.12 2.76 -8.23
CA THR A 96 -7.11 4.10 -8.83
C THR A 96 -6.71 5.17 -7.81
N CYS A 97 -7.25 5.13 -6.60
CA CYS A 97 -6.93 6.07 -5.52
C CYS A 97 -5.46 5.97 -5.09
N ILE A 98 -4.95 4.74 -4.96
CA ILE A 98 -3.55 4.44 -4.62
C ILE A 98 -2.62 4.99 -5.71
N LYS A 99 -2.84 4.62 -6.97
CA LYS A 99 -2.05 5.11 -8.12
C LYS A 99 -2.01 6.64 -8.19
N ASN A 100 -3.15 7.28 -7.97
CA ASN A 100 -3.25 8.74 -7.98
C ASN A 100 -2.46 9.37 -6.84
N SER A 101 -2.49 8.81 -5.64
CA SER A 101 -1.76 9.31 -4.48
C SER A 101 -0.25 9.19 -4.68
N ILE A 102 0.23 8.03 -5.12
CA ILE A 102 1.66 7.81 -5.45
C ILE A 102 2.10 8.76 -6.58
N SER A 103 1.29 8.91 -7.63
CA SER A 103 1.62 9.79 -8.76
C SER A 103 1.71 11.27 -8.34
N LYS A 104 0.85 11.72 -7.42
CA LYS A 104 0.90 13.09 -6.86
C LYS A 104 2.19 13.31 -6.07
N LEU A 105 2.57 12.37 -5.21
CA LEU A 105 3.82 12.44 -4.46
C LEU A 105 5.02 12.47 -5.41
N ARG A 106 5.08 11.58 -6.40
CA ARG A 106 6.16 11.51 -7.39
C ARG A 106 6.32 12.82 -8.16
N LYS A 107 5.20 13.45 -8.55
CA LYS A 107 5.23 14.78 -9.19
C LYS A 107 5.78 15.85 -8.24
N LYS A 108 5.45 15.76 -6.95
CA LYS A 108 5.93 16.69 -5.91
C LYS A 108 7.43 16.54 -5.69
N LEU A 109 7.95 15.31 -5.56
CA LEU A 109 9.37 15.02 -5.36
C LEU A 109 10.24 15.44 -6.56
N ARG A 110 9.70 15.44 -7.76
CA ARG A 110 10.39 15.93 -8.98
C ARG A 110 10.49 17.44 -9.09
N ARG A 111 9.70 18.21 -8.33
CA ARG A 111 9.75 19.66 -8.31
C ARG A 111 10.62 20.09 -7.13
N PRO A 112 11.66 20.94 -7.31
CA PRO A 112 12.32 21.57 -6.19
C PRO A 112 11.27 22.44 -5.48
N SER A 113 10.80 22.00 -4.34
CA SER A 113 9.74 22.67 -3.59
C SER A 113 10.06 22.73 -2.12
N LEU A 114 9.84 23.93 -1.60
CA LEU A 114 9.76 24.30 -0.21
C LEU A 114 8.87 23.30 0.58
N THR A 115 9.39 22.91 1.72
CA THR A 115 8.80 22.10 2.80
C THR A 115 7.28 22.14 2.89
N ASN A 116 6.65 20.97 2.67
CA ASN A 116 5.30 20.72 3.16
C ASN A 116 5.36 19.58 4.19
N LYS A 117 4.87 19.87 5.40
CA LYS A 117 4.65 18.87 6.44
C LYS A 117 3.75 17.77 5.88
N MET A 118 4.25 16.54 5.82
CA MET A 118 3.39 15.36 5.69
C MET A 118 2.67 15.19 7.02
N GLU A 119 1.37 14.95 6.98
CA GLU A 119 0.63 14.53 8.17
C GLU A 119 1.28 13.24 8.70
N GLU A 120 1.60 13.24 9.99
CA GLU A 120 2.16 12.07 10.66
C GLU A 120 1.10 10.96 10.67
N PHE A 121 1.25 10.03 9.75
CA PHE A 121 0.56 8.75 9.81
C PHE A 121 1.38 7.79 10.67
N ASN A 122 0.72 6.96 11.47
CA ASN A 122 1.38 6.04 12.39
C ASN A 122 2.33 5.10 11.63
N LEU A 123 3.63 5.40 11.66
CA LEU A 123 4.70 4.67 10.98
C LEU A 123 4.94 3.27 11.58
N GLU A 124 4.43 3.00 12.76
CA GLU A 124 4.64 1.73 13.47
C GLU A 124 4.09 0.54 12.70
N PHE A 125 2.94 0.72 12.02
CA PHE A 125 2.39 -0.30 11.13
C PHE A 125 3.33 -0.64 9.95
N LEU A 126 3.99 0.36 9.38
CA LEU A 126 4.91 0.18 8.25
C LEU A 126 6.21 -0.52 8.67
N TYR A 127 6.73 -0.18 9.85
CA TYR A 127 7.96 -0.77 10.38
C TYR A 127 7.79 -2.28 10.65
N ASN A 128 6.65 -2.66 11.21
CA ASN A 128 6.34 -4.05 11.56
C ASN A 128 5.97 -4.92 10.34
N ASN A 129 5.70 -4.32 9.17
CA ASN A 129 5.25 -5.05 7.98
C ASN A 129 6.29 -5.12 6.84
N ARG A 130 7.54 -4.75 7.06
CA ARG A 130 8.58 -4.83 6.01
C ARG A 130 8.78 -6.26 5.49
N GLU A 131 8.76 -7.25 6.39
CA GLU A 131 8.85 -8.67 6.00
C GLU A 131 7.60 -9.13 5.23
N ALA A 132 6.42 -8.66 5.64
CA ALA A 132 5.17 -8.98 4.96
C ALA A 132 5.10 -8.47 3.50
N ILE A 133 5.94 -7.50 3.11
CA ILE A 133 6.02 -7.06 1.70
C ILE A 133 6.47 -8.20 0.79
N LEU A 134 7.32 -9.10 1.27
CA LEU A 134 7.82 -10.24 0.50
C LEU A 134 6.71 -11.25 0.17
N ASP A 135 5.68 -11.36 1.01
CA ASP A 135 4.54 -12.26 0.82
C ASP A 135 3.67 -11.84 -0.38
N TYR A 136 3.80 -10.58 -0.82
CA TYR A 136 3.09 -10.08 -2.00
C TYR A 136 3.87 -10.24 -3.31
N LEU A 137 5.08 -10.80 -3.25
CA LEU A 137 5.81 -11.14 -4.47
C LEU A 137 5.21 -12.42 -5.10
N PRO A 138 5.17 -12.51 -6.44
CA PRO A 138 4.74 -13.72 -7.12
C PRO A 138 5.55 -14.94 -6.65
N GLU A 139 4.91 -16.08 -6.41
CA GLU A 139 5.58 -17.33 -6.03
C GLU A 139 6.63 -17.76 -7.05
N SER A 140 6.39 -17.44 -8.33
CA SER A 140 7.30 -17.72 -9.44
C SER A 140 8.59 -16.89 -9.45
N PHE A 141 8.73 -15.92 -8.53
CA PHE A 141 9.94 -15.10 -8.46
C PHE A 141 11.13 -15.93 -8.03
N PRO A 142 12.29 -15.85 -8.75
CA PRO A 142 13.53 -16.47 -8.32
C PRO A 142 13.94 -16.00 -6.92
N GLU A 143 14.47 -16.92 -6.10
CA GLU A 143 14.92 -16.59 -4.73
C GLU A 143 15.96 -15.47 -4.70
N GLU A 144 16.82 -15.39 -5.73
CA GLU A 144 17.78 -14.29 -5.87
C GLU A 144 17.08 -12.94 -5.99
N TYR A 145 15.94 -12.88 -6.69
CA TYR A 145 15.17 -11.64 -6.86
C TYR A 145 14.44 -11.27 -5.56
N LYS A 146 13.88 -12.23 -4.85
CA LYS A 146 13.30 -12.02 -3.53
C LYS A 146 14.33 -11.46 -2.56
N PHE A 147 15.57 -12.02 -2.58
CA PHE A 147 16.67 -11.52 -1.77
C PHE A 147 17.03 -10.07 -2.10
N ILE A 148 17.14 -9.71 -3.39
CA ILE A 148 17.41 -8.33 -3.81
C ILE A 148 16.28 -7.38 -3.37
N VAL A 149 15.03 -7.79 -3.51
CA VAL A 149 13.88 -7.00 -3.05
C VAL A 149 13.93 -6.78 -1.54
N LYS A 150 14.20 -7.84 -0.75
CA LYS A 150 14.36 -7.76 0.70
C LYS A 150 15.43 -6.73 1.08
N MET A 151 16.63 -6.86 0.54
CA MET A 151 17.73 -5.93 0.80
C MET A 151 17.37 -4.48 0.44
N ARG A 152 16.65 -4.27 -0.66
CA ARG A 152 16.19 -2.92 -1.06
C ARG A 152 15.16 -2.33 -0.09
N ILE A 153 14.21 -3.14 0.39
CA ILE A 153 13.21 -2.74 1.40
C ILE A 153 13.90 -2.40 2.73
N GLU A 154 14.97 -3.11 3.08
CA GLU A 154 15.79 -2.84 4.27
C GLU A 154 16.68 -1.60 4.12
N GLY A 155 16.70 -0.97 2.93
CA GLY A 155 17.41 0.29 2.67
C GLY A 155 18.82 0.12 2.09
N TYR A 156 19.27 -1.11 1.81
CA TYR A 156 20.61 -1.34 1.23
C TYR A 156 20.73 -0.74 -0.17
N THR A 157 21.86 -0.12 -0.44
CA THR A 157 22.23 0.39 -1.76
C THR A 157 22.64 -0.73 -2.71
N ASN A 158 22.61 -0.48 -4.02
CA ASN A 158 23.07 -1.45 -5.01
C ASN A 158 24.55 -1.86 -4.84
N LYS A 159 25.37 -0.99 -4.22
CA LYS A 159 26.76 -1.30 -3.90
C LYS A 159 26.82 -2.32 -2.76
N GLU A 160 26.12 -2.07 -1.67
CA GLU A 160 26.05 -2.97 -0.51
C GLU A 160 25.47 -4.33 -0.93
N ILE A 161 24.38 -4.37 -1.71
CA ILE A 161 23.81 -5.62 -2.23
C ILE A 161 24.85 -6.39 -3.06
N SER A 162 25.67 -5.70 -3.85
CA SER A 162 26.73 -6.35 -4.65
C SER A 162 27.83 -6.98 -3.78
N GLU A 163 28.07 -6.46 -2.58
CA GLU A 163 29.00 -7.03 -1.60
C GLU A 163 28.49 -8.33 -0.96
N TYR A 164 27.16 -8.47 -0.82
CA TYR A 164 26.50 -9.68 -0.30
C TYR A 164 26.23 -10.75 -1.39
N THR A 165 26.30 -10.35 -2.64
CA THR A 165 26.05 -11.25 -3.78
C THR A 165 27.33 -11.34 -4.62
N SER A 166 27.51 -12.42 -5.35
CA SER A 166 28.63 -12.54 -6.31
C SER A 166 28.39 -11.72 -7.59
N SER A 167 27.66 -10.60 -7.49
CA SER A 167 27.24 -9.76 -8.63
C SER A 167 27.88 -8.38 -8.55
N THR A 168 28.14 -7.77 -9.70
CA THR A 168 28.61 -6.38 -9.76
C THR A 168 27.46 -5.41 -9.53
N LYS A 169 27.76 -4.17 -9.08
CA LYS A 169 26.77 -3.10 -8.93
C LYS A 169 25.91 -2.91 -10.20
N LYS A 170 26.50 -3.04 -11.39
CA LYS A 170 25.80 -2.93 -12.67
C LYS A 170 24.78 -4.04 -12.85
N GLN A 171 25.18 -5.28 -12.55
CA GLN A 171 24.30 -6.44 -12.62
C GLN A 171 23.12 -6.33 -11.62
N ILE A 172 23.38 -5.85 -10.40
CA ILE A 172 22.30 -5.59 -9.43
C ILE A 172 21.33 -4.56 -9.98
N SER A 173 21.79 -3.46 -10.57
CA SER A 173 20.92 -2.45 -11.18
C SER A 173 20.08 -3.01 -12.34
N GLU A 174 20.64 -3.90 -13.14
CA GLU A 174 19.92 -4.58 -14.22
C GLU A 174 18.87 -5.55 -13.67
N LYS A 175 19.21 -6.34 -12.64
CA LYS A 175 18.27 -7.23 -11.97
C LYS A 175 17.10 -6.48 -11.35
N ILE A 176 17.37 -5.37 -10.66
CA ILE A 176 16.30 -4.50 -10.10
C ILE A 176 15.38 -4.00 -11.22
N ARG A 177 15.91 -3.59 -12.36
CA ARG A 177 15.09 -3.15 -13.50
C ARG A 177 14.20 -4.27 -14.02
N LEU A 178 14.73 -5.50 -14.13
CA LEU A 178 13.95 -6.68 -14.53
C LEU A 178 12.86 -7.00 -13.50
N ILE A 179 13.19 -6.99 -12.21
CA ILE A 179 12.22 -7.18 -11.12
C ILE A 179 11.06 -6.18 -11.26
N ILE A 180 11.37 -4.88 -11.41
CA ILE A 180 10.36 -3.83 -11.58
C ILE A 180 9.51 -4.07 -12.83
N GLN A 181 10.11 -4.51 -13.93
CA GLN A 181 9.38 -4.84 -15.16
C GLN A 181 8.40 -6.00 -14.92
N MET A 182 8.86 -7.10 -14.32
CA MET A 182 8.02 -8.25 -13.99
C MET A 182 6.85 -7.87 -13.07
N LEU A 183 7.09 -7.00 -12.08
CA LEU A 183 6.04 -6.50 -11.17
C LEU A 183 5.02 -5.62 -11.88
N ARG A 184 5.44 -4.83 -12.86
CA ARG A 184 4.53 -4.01 -13.68
C ARG A 184 3.66 -4.87 -14.56
N ASP A 185 4.24 -5.89 -15.18
CA ASP A 185 3.53 -6.81 -16.08
C ASP A 185 2.51 -7.65 -15.29
N ALA A 186 2.83 -8.03 -14.05
CA ALA A 186 1.90 -8.73 -13.16
C ALA A 186 0.75 -7.84 -12.64
N ASN A 187 0.88 -6.50 -12.69
CA ASN A 187 -0.11 -5.52 -12.23
C ASN A 187 -0.88 -4.83 -13.37
N SER A 188 -0.70 -5.29 -14.59
CA SER A 188 -1.38 -4.77 -15.79
C SER A 188 -2.63 -5.58 -16.11
#